data_29f54662666fd0c942c4359a3e279ddc
#
_entry.id   29f54662666fd0c942c4359a3e279ddc
#
_cell.length_a   1.000
_cell.length_b   1.000
_cell.length_c   1.000
_cell.angle_alpha   90.00
_cell.angle_beta   90.00
_cell.angle_gamma   90.00
#
_symmetry.space_group_name_H-M   'P 1'
#
loop_
_entity.id
_entity.type
_entity.pdbx_description
1 polymer ?
#
loop_
_entity_poly.entity_id
_entity_poly.type
_entity_poly.pdbx_seq_one_letter_code
_entity_poly.pdbx_strand_id
1 'polypeptide(L)'
;MAEPVSEEMLNIPLERISLNPLQPRKHFDESKIIELSKSIENQGVIQPLVVRVHPELSGHYQLVAGERRLRALKMLDYQEIPVLIRNIKDH
;
A
#
# COMPACT_ATOMS: atom_id res chain seq x y z
N MET A 1 11.81 -25.70 11.57
CA MET A 1 11.41 -24.33 11.85
C MET A 1 11.00 -23.65 10.55
N ALA A 2 9.83 -23.05 10.57
CA ALA A 2 9.36 -22.38 9.38
C ALA A 2 10.17 -21.10 9.12
N GLU A 3 10.47 -20.88 7.87
CA GLU A 3 11.14 -19.68 7.46
C GLU A 3 10.19 -18.49 7.64
N PRO A 4 10.55 -17.49 8.41
CA PRO A 4 9.66 -16.34 8.57
C PRO A 4 9.58 -15.55 7.28
N VAL A 5 8.45 -14.89 7.11
CA VAL A 5 8.29 -13.97 6.01
C VAL A 5 9.24 -12.80 6.24
N SER A 6 10.03 -12.49 5.23
CA SER A 6 10.94 -11.37 5.29
C SER A 6 10.15 -10.08 5.16
N GLU A 7 10.38 -9.14 6.07
CA GLU A 7 9.70 -7.85 6.06
C GLU A 7 10.71 -6.73 6.13
N GLU A 8 10.49 -5.70 5.36
CA GLU A 8 11.39 -4.58 5.26
C GLU A 8 10.60 -3.29 5.11
N MET A 9 10.96 -2.28 5.89
CA MET A 9 10.31 -0.97 5.84
C MET A 9 11.08 -0.04 4.92
N LEU A 10 10.41 0.52 3.94
CA LEU A 10 11.02 1.47 3.01
C LEU A 10 10.02 2.55 2.66
N ASN A 11 10.54 3.70 2.24
CA ASN A 11 9.73 4.74 1.62
C ASN A 11 9.75 4.53 0.12
N ILE A 12 8.56 4.45 -0.47
CA ILE A 12 8.44 4.13 -1.88
C ILE A 12 7.53 5.16 -2.55
N PRO A 13 7.88 5.62 -3.76
CA PRO A 13 7.00 6.51 -4.50
C PRO A 13 5.64 5.86 -4.76
N LEU A 14 4.58 6.62 -4.54
CA LEU A 14 3.22 6.12 -4.75
C LEU A 14 3.00 5.59 -6.16
N GLU A 15 3.63 6.21 -7.13
CA GLU A 15 3.48 5.80 -8.52
C GLU A 15 4.00 4.40 -8.81
N ARG A 16 4.81 3.85 -7.91
CA ARG A 16 5.36 2.51 -8.08
C ARG A 16 4.51 1.43 -7.41
N ILE A 17 3.43 1.83 -6.77
CA ILE A 17 2.54 0.90 -6.10
C ILE A 17 1.28 0.74 -6.93
N SER A 18 1.00 -0.48 -7.34
CA SER A 18 -0.19 -0.78 -8.12
C SER A 18 -1.12 -1.67 -7.33
N LEU A 19 -2.37 -1.67 -7.73
CA LEU A 19 -3.36 -2.54 -7.12
C LEU A 19 -3.22 -3.94 -7.70
N ASN A 20 -3.52 -4.92 -6.86
CA ASN A 20 -3.55 -6.29 -7.31
C ASN A 20 -4.80 -6.48 -8.18
N PRO A 21 -4.65 -6.86 -9.45
CA PRO A 21 -5.80 -7.01 -10.33
C PRO A 21 -6.74 -8.14 -9.92
N LEU A 22 -6.30 -9.03 -9.04
CA LEU A 22 -7.13 -10.11 -8.55
C LEU A 22 -8.00 -9.71 -7.37
N GLN A 23 -7.86 -8.47 -6.88
CA GLN A 23 -8.70 -7.96 -5.81
C GLN A 23 -10.11 -7.73 -6.36
N PRO A 24 -11.13 -8.35 -5.77
CA PRO A 24 -12.49 -8.22 -6.31
C PRO A 24 -13.18 -6.92 -5.94
N ARG A 25 -12.64 -6.15 -5.04
CA ARG A 25 -13.30 -4.97 -4.54
C ARG A 25 -13.24 -3.84 -5.54
N LYS A 26 -14.40 -3.39 -5.98
CA LYS A 26 -14.50 -2.37 -7.03
C LYS A 26 -15.07 -1.06 -6.54
N HIS A 27 -15.76 -1.08 -5.41
CA HIS A 27 -16.41 0.12 -4.90
C HIS A 27 -15.84 0.53 -3.57
N PHE A 28 -15.57 1.81 -3.44
CA PHE A 28 -15.17 2.40 -2.18
C PHE A 28 -16.06 3.61 -1.93
N ASP A 29 -16.51 3.73 -0.70
CA ASP A 29 -17.29 4.88 -0.30
C ASP A 29 -16.36 6.09 -0.26
N GLU A 30 -16.59 7.02 -1.18
CA GLU A 30 -15.74 8.19 -1.32
C GLU A 30 -15.70 9.04 -0.06
N SER A 31 -16.84 9.14 0.62
CA SER A 31 -16.90 9.92 1.85
C SER A 31 -16.00 9.33 2.93
N LYS A 32 -15.88 8.02 2.99
CA LYS A 32 -15.01 7.37 3.96
C LYS A 32 -13.54 7.57 3.61
N ILE A 33 -13.23 7.63 2.34
CA ILE A 33 -11.87 7.92 1.90
C ILE A 33 -11.50 9.37 2.23
N ILE A 34 -12.42 10.29 2.05
CA ILE A 34 -12.21 11.69 2.43
C ILE A 34 -11.98 11.81 3.93
N GLU A 35 -12.78 11.11 4.74
CA GLU A 35 -12.59 11.10 6.19
C GLU A 35 -11.21 10.57 6.55
N LEU A 36 -10.82 9.49 5.91
CA LEU A 36 -9.51 8.89 6.16
C LEU A 36 -8.40 9.85 5.75
N SER A 37 -8.55 10.55 4.62
CA SER A 37 -7.54 11.50 4.20
C SER A 37 -7.37 12.63 5.20
N LYS A 38 -8.47 13.11 5.78
CA LYS A 38 -8.39 14.14 6.81
C LYS A 38 -7.69 13.63 8.06
N SER A 39 -7.94 12.38 8.42
CA SER A 39 -7.28 11.77 9.57
C SER A 39 -5.78 11.67 9.33
N ILE A 40 -5.38 11.26 8.14
CA ILE A 40 -3.96 11.16 7.78
C ILE A 40 -3.32 12.54 7.79
N GLU A 41 -4.02 13.54 7.28
CA GLU A 41 -3.52 14.91 7.23
C GLU A 41 -3.24 15.45 8.62
N ASN A 42 -4.11 15.13 9.58
CA ASN A 42 -3.96 15.57 10.96
C ASN A 42 -2.92 14.81 11.74
N GLN A 43 -2.80 13.52 11.51
CA GLN A 43 -1.96 12.64 12.33
C GLN A 43 -0.73 12.12 11.60
N GLY A 44 -0.66 12.33 10.30
CA GLY A 44 0.42 11.79 9.50
C GLY A 44 0.17 10.33 9.13
N VAL A 45 1.12 9.77 8.39
CA VAL A 45 1.02 8.37 7.96
C VAL A 45 1.60 7.50 9.06
N ILE A 46 0.74 7.01 9.94
CA ILE A 46 1.15 6.25 11.11
C ILE A 46 1.39 4.79 10.77
N GLN A 47 0.51 4.22 9.95
CA GLN A 47 0.61 2.81 9.57
C GLN A 47 1.11 2.68 8.14
N PRO A 48 2.14 1.87 7.90
CA PRO A 48 2.62 1.67 6.55
C PRO A 48 1.64 0.82 5.75
N LEU A 49 1.66 0.99 4.43
CA LEU A 49 0.98 0.08 3.55
C LEU A 49 1.78 -1.21 3.46
N VAL A 50 1.08 -2.32 3.24
CA VAL A 50 1.74 -3.60 3.05
C VAL A 50 1.75 -3.90 1.56
N VAL A 51 2.95 -4.11 1.02
CA VAL A 51 3.13 -4.36 -0.41
C VAL A 51 4.00 -5.59 -0.61
N ARG A 52 3.99 -6.09 -1.83
CA ARG A 52 4.90 -7.16 -2.26
C ARG A 52 5.60 -6.70 -3.52
N VAL A 53 6.72 -7.32 -3.82
CA VAL A 53 7.41 -7.03 -5.07
C VAL A 53 6.50 -7.42 -6.23
N HIS A 54 6.40 -6.54 -7.23
CA HIS A 54 5.58 -6.82 -8.39
C HIS A 54 6.15 -8.01 -9.15
N PRO A 55 5.31 -8.99 -9.52
CA PRO A 55 5.81 -10.20 -10.18
C PRO A 55 6.33 -9.98 -11.59
N GLU A 56 5.95 -8.88 -12.23
CA GLU A 56 6.32 -8.63 -13.62
C GLU A 56 7.11 -7.36 -13.84
N LEU A 57 6.80 -6.31 -13.09
CA LEU A 57 7.42 -5.00 -13.30
C LEU A 57 8.54 -4.78 -12.31
N SER A 58 9.77 -4.76 -12.80
CA SER A 58 10.93 -4.50 -11.95
C SER A 58 10.85 -3.10 -11.34
N GLY A 59 11.15 -3.00 -10.06
CA GLY A 59 11.12 -1.74 -9.35
C GLY A 59 9.73 -1.28 -8.94
N HIS A 60 8.73 -2.10 -9.17
CA HIS A 60 7.35 -1.80 -8.81
C HIS A 60 6.86 -2.76 -7.74
N TYR A 61 5.75 -2.41 -7.12
CA TYR A 61 5.18 -3.17 -6.01
C TYR A 61 3.69 -3.29 -6.18
N GLN A 62 3.12 -4.36 -5.63
CA GLN A 62 1.68 -4.56 -5.60
C GLN A 62 1.19 -4.42 -4.18
N LEU A 63 0.06 -3.74 -4.01
CA LEU A 63 -0.55 -3.58 -2.70
C LEU A 63 -1.11 -4.91 -2.22
N VAL A 64 -0.76 -5.28 -0.99
CA VAL A 64 -1.32 -6.46 -0.34
C VAL A 64 -2.50 -6.06 0.52
N ALA A 65 -2.37 -4.97 1.26
CA ALA A 65 -3.44 -4.49 2.13
C ALA A 65 -3.36 -2.98 2.28
N GLY A 66 -4.50 -2.34 2.45
CA GLY A 66 -4.58 -0.91 2.70
C GLY A 66 -5.01 -0.10 1.49
N GLU A 67 -5.91 -0.63 0.66
CA GLU A 67 -6.33 0.06 -0.54
C GLU A 67 -7.00 1.40 -0.25
N ARG A 68 -7.82 1.48 0.80
CA ARG A 68 -8.45 2.74 1.16
C ARG A 68 -7.41 3.78 1.54
N ARG A 69 -6.39 3.34 2.27
CA ARG A 69 -5.31 4.23 2.67
C ARG A 69 -4.50 4.69 1.48
N LEU A 70 -4.24 3.79 0.54
CA LEU A 70 -3.56 4.17 -0.69
C LEU A 70 -4.34 5.25 -1.44
N ARG A 71 -5.66 5.09 -1.55
CA ARG A 71 -6.50 6.07 -2.23
C ARG A 71 -6.47 7.41 -1.50
N ALA A 72 -6.54 7.39 -0.17
CA ALA A 72 -6.48 8.62 0.62
C ALA A 72 -5.13 9.32 0.46
N LEU A 73 -4.06 8.57 0.43
CA LEU A 73 -2.72 9.13 0.24
C LEU A 73 -2.57 9.75 -1.14
N LYS A 74 -3.17 9.15 -2.15
CA LYS A 74 -3.17 9.73 -3.50
C LYS A 74 -3.95 11.02 -3.53
N MET A 75 -5.05 11.10 -2.80
CA MET A 75 -5.83 12.33 -2.67
C MET A 75 -5.01 13.47 -2.07
N LEU A 76 -4.11 13.13 -1.15
CA LEU A 76 -3.29 14.11 -0.45
C LEU A 76 -1.99 14.43 -1.19
N ASP A 77 -1.80 13.85 -2.37
CA ASP A 77 -0.63 14.08 -3.21
C ASP A 77 0.70 13.73 -2.54
N TYR A 78 0.72 12.71 -1.73
CA TYR A 78 1.97 12.20 -1.19
C TYR A 78 2.82 11.64 -2.32
N GLN A 79 4.09 11.99 -2.34
CA GLN A 79 5.01 11.46 -3.34
C GLN A 79 5.61 10.14 -2.92
N GLU A 80 6.03 10.06 -1.67
CA GLU A 80 6.58 8.83 -1.11
C GLU A 80 5.88 8.52 0.20
N ILE A 81 5.73 7.25 0.49
CA ILE A 81 5.09 6.81 1.72
C ILE A 81 5.84 5.62 2.30
N PRO A 82 5.77 5.44 3.61
CA PRO A 82 6.35 4.25 4.21
C PRO A 82 5.52 3.02 3.86
N VAL A 83 6.20 1.96 3.47
CA VAL A 83 5.56 0.69 3.18
C VAL A 83 6.31 -0.42 3.88
N LEU A 84 5.59 -1.49 4.14
CA LEU A 84 6.17 -2.73 4.64
C LEU A 84 6.19 -3.70 3.46
N ILE A 85 7.37 -4.07 3.03
CA ILE A 85 7.52 -5.02 1.93
C ILE A 85 7.54 -6.41 2.52
N ARG A 86 6.56 -7.19 2.12
CA ARG A 86 6.45 -8.56 2.61
C ARG A 86 6.81 -9.52 1.49
N ASN A 87 7.87 -10.25 1.69
CA ASN A 87 8.26 -11.29 0.74
C ASN A 87 7.49 -12.55 1.06
N ILE A 88 6.54 -12.85 0.19
CA ILE A 88 5.76 -14.07 0.33
C ILE A 88 6.32 -15.08 -0.66
N LYS A 89 6.79 -16.19 -0.14
CA LYS A 89 7.26 -17.26 -1.01
C LYS A 89 6.09 -18.15 -1.34
N ASP A 90 5.84 -18.31 -2.62
CA ASP A 90 4.83 -19.23 -3.10
C ASP A 90 5.49 -20.56 -3.38
N HIS A 91 4.84 -21.62 -2.96
CA HIS A 91 5.31 -22.96 -3.22
C HIS A 91 4.39 -23.69 -4.15
#